data_6134e7542fae12b54c641b4a4f4c5855
#
_entry.id   6134e7542fae12b54c641b4a4f4c5855
#
_cell.length_a   1.000
_cell.length_b   1.000
_cell.length_c   1.000
_cell.angle_alpha   90.00
_cell.angle_beta   90.00
_cell.angle_gamma   90.00
#
_symmetry.space_group_name_H-M   'P 1'
#
loop_
_entity.id
_entity.type
_entity.pdbx_description
1 polymer ?
#
loop_
_entity_poly.entity_id
_entity_poly.type
_entity_poly.pdbx_seq_one_letter_code
_entity_poly.pdbx_strand_id
1 'polypeptide(L)'
;MEQPKPQLQIEQPKFESVKPQPKEEKVVDETVAPDWLVDDDNEKKSVEITGEKYELDDEMIIKLMVVGDKEMRLNIAKRWNELDAYFGHPTFGDLIALLKDGSPLVATKNVLLLVYDFEKLASKVNVKTNSDRISEILRKMLGRDMFVYALPRTESTRLVKAYQNLRQISRLPLPKDINITLEELRK
;
A
#
# COMPACT_ATOMS: atom_id res chain seq x y z
N MET A 1 -59.90 14.74 -44.36
CA MET A 1 -60.13 15.49 -43.11
C MET A 1 -59.11 14.96 -42.11
N GLU A 2 -57.93 15.58 -42.07
CA GLU A 2 -56.85 15.26 -41.09
C GLU A 2 -56.95 16.19 -39.90
N GLN A 3 -57.00 15.62 -38.72
CA GLN A 3 -57.01 16.39 -37.48
C GLN A 3 -55.54 16.66 -37.06
N PRO A 4 -55.20 17.89 -36.64
CA PRO A 4 -53.86 18.21 -36.20
C PRO A 4 -53.61 17.69 -34.76
N LYS A 5 -52.42 17.08 -34.55
CA LYS A 5 -51.93 16.67 -33.25
C LYS A 5 -51.57 17.88 -32.38
N PRO A 6 -51.83 17.82 -31.07
CA PRO A 6 -51.45 18.90 -30.15
C PRO A 6 -49.92 18.88 -29.89
N GLN A 7 -49.30 20.05 -30.04
CA GLN A 7 -47.91 20.30 -29.63
C GLN A 7 -47.83 20.39 -28.11
N LEU A 8 -47.01 19.53 -27.54
CA LEU A 8 -46.60 19.63 -26.14
C LEU A 8 -45.59 20.78 -25.99
N GLN A 9 -45.98 21.83 -25.31
CA GLN A 9 -45.10 22.89 -24.85
C GLN A 9 -44.25 22.34 -23.72
N ILE A 10 -42.92 22.30 -23.92
CA ILE A 10 -41.96 22.00 -22.89
C ILE A 10 -41.71 23.31 -22.13
N GLU A 11 -42.29 23.45 -20.94
CA GLU A 11 -41.95 24.50 -20.02
C GLU A 11 -40.52 24.29 -19.49
N GLN A 12 -39.64 25.27 -19.73
CA GLN A 12 -38.31 25.32 -19.16
C GLN A 12 -38.43 25.68 -17.66
N PRO A 13 -37.75 24.94 -16.75
CA PRO A 13 -37.71 25.33 -15.36
C PRO A 13 -36.85 26.60 -15.19
N LYS A 14 -37.46 27.65 -14.64
CA LYS A 14 -36.79 28.86 -14.16
C LYS A 14 -35.81 28.47 -13.04
N PHE A 15 -34.51 28.68 -13.30
CA PHE A 15 -33.51 28.67 -12.24
C PHE A 15 -33.66 29.93 -11.40
N GLU A 16 -34.25 29.81 -10.22
CA GLU A 16 -34.14 30.82 -9.19
C GLU A 16 -32.72 30.82 -8.64
N SER A 17 -32.08 31.97 -8.74
CA SER A 17 -30.75 32.23 -8.17
C SER A 17 -30.82 32.20 -6.63
N VAL A 18 -30.47 31.05 -6.03
CA VAL A 18 -30.27 30.95 -4.60
C VAL A 18 -28.96 31.62 -4.24
N LYS A 19 -29.05 32.73 -3.50
CA LYS A 19 -27.88 33.38 -2.86
C LYS A 19 -27.19 32.36 -1.98
N PRO A 20 -25.84 32.23 -2.03
CA PRO A 20 -25.12 31.39 -1.11
C PRO A 20 -25.24 31.96 0.31
N GLN A 21 -25.91 31.24 1.19
CA GLN A 21 -25.77 31.43 2.63
C GLN A 21 -24.35 31.03 3.03
N PRO A 22 -23.68 31.74 3.94
CA PRO A 22 -22.41 31.33 4.48
C PRO A 22 -22.63 30.00 5.22
N LYS A 23 -22.07 28.92 4.67
CA LYS A 23 -21.92 27.66 5.41
C LYS A 23 -21.02 27.97 6.62
N GLU A 24 -21.59 27.84 7.81
CA GLU A 24 -20.82 27.66 9.01
C GLU A 24 -19.78 26.57 8.74
N GLU A 25 -18.51 26.94 8.75
CA GLU A 25 -17.41 26.01 8.82
C GLU A 25 -17.60 25.21 10.12
N LYS A 26 -18.16 24.01 9.99
CA LYS A 26 -17.96 23.00 11.01
C LYS A 26 -16.45 22.82 11.09
N VAL A 27 -15.88 23.31 12.18
CA VAL A 27 -14.57 22.95 12.65
C VAL A 27 -14.51 21.43 12.58
N VAL A 28 -13.79 20.92 11.57
CA VAL A 28 -13.50 19.50 11.45
C VAL A 28 -12.58 19.24 12.64
N ASP A 29 -13.11 18.54 13.62
CA ASP A 29 -12.41 18.04 14.78
C ASP A 29 -11.06 17.47 14.29
N GLU A 30 -9.96 17.99 14.81
CA GLU A 30 -8.61 17.52 14.50
C GLU A 30 -8.64 16.01 14.64
N THR A 31 -8.49 15.32 13.52
CA THR A 31 -8.44 13.86 13.49
C THR A 31 -7.25 13.44 14.34
N VAL A 32 -7.55 13.11 15.59
CA VAL A 32 -6.57 12.57 16.53
C VAL A 32 -5.99 11.31 15.87
N ALA A 33 -4.69 11.36 15.57
CA ALA A 33 -3.99 10.18 15.06
C ALA A 33 -4.22 9.01 16.04
N PRO A 34 -4.45 7.79 15.54
CA PRO A 34 -4.65 6.67 16.43
C PRO A 34 -3.40 6.48 17.31
N ASP A 35 -3.64 6.00 18.50
CA ASP A 35 -2.63 5.81 19.54
C ASP A 35 -1.39 5.02 19.07
N TRP A 36 -1.57 4.11 18.11
CA TRP A 36 -0.46 3.34 17.53
C TRP A 36 0.45 4.15 16.58
N LEU A 37 0.05 5.37 16.19
CA LEU A 37 0.82 6.25 15.28
C LEU A 37 1.47 7.43 16.04
N VAL A 38 1.29 7.52 17.36
CA VAL A 38 1.93 8.58 18.16
C VAL A 38 3.42 8.27 18.33
N ASP A 39 4.26 9.16 17.81
CA ASP A 39 5.71 9.12 18.01
C ASP A 39 6.10 10.15 19.08
N ASP A 40 6.91 9.73 20.04
CA ASP A 40 7.47 10.60 21.07
C ASP A 40 8.59 11.52 20.54
N ASP A 41 9.13 11.20 19.34
CA ASP A 41 10.19 11.98 18.69
C ASP A 41 9.66 12.89 17.59
N ASN A 42 9.52 14.15 17.89
CA ASN A 42 8.92 15.22 17.09
C ASN A 42 9.80 15.68 15.91
N GLU A 43 10.70 14.85 15.38
CA GLU A 43 11.49 15.18 14.21
C GLU A 43 10.77 14.74 12.93
N LYS A 44 10.41 15.71 12.09
CA LYS A 44 9.94 15.48 10.70
C LYS A 44 11.04 14.79 9.90
N LYS A 45 10.98 13.47 9.80
CA LYS A 45 11.89 12.69 8.95
C LYS A 45 11.23 12.48 7.60
N SER A 46 11.71 13.19 6.58
CA SER A 46 11.27 12.98 5.19
C SER A 46 11.66 11.58 4.69
N VAL A 47 10.99 11.12 3.62
CA VAL A 47 11.37 9.88 2.93
C VAL A 47 12.76 10.04 2.33
N GLU A 48 13.68 9.13 2.65
CA GLU A 48 15.01 9.12 2.07
C GLU A 48 14.97 8.65 0.62
N ILE A 49 15.68 9.39 -0.26
CA ILE A 49 15.74 9.11 -1.70
C ILE A 49 16.98 8.27 -2.04
N THR A 50 18.04 8.49 -1.27
CA THR A 50 19.35 7.84 -1.46
C THR A 50 19.78 7.20 -0.15
N GLY A 51 20.43 6.05 -0.23
CA GLY A 51 20.89 5.32 0.94
C GLY A 51 21.20 3.87 0.60
N GLU A 52 21.71 3.16 1.57
CA GLU A 52 21.88 1.71 1.48
C GLU A 52 20.53 1.02 1.36
N LYS A 53 20.44 0.02 0.47
CA LYS A 53 19.16 -0.66 0.17
C LYS A 53 19.25 -2.11 0.59
N TYR A 54 18.09 -2.65 0.95
CA TYR A 54 17.92 -4.09 0.99
C TYR A 54 17.85 -4.64 -0.45
N GLU A 55 18.50 -5.76 -0.68
CA GLU A 55 18.50 -6.47 -1.96
C GLU A 55 18.13 -7.92 -1.72
N LEU A 56 17.09 -8.39 -2.39
CA LEU A 56 16.69 -9.78 -2.37
C LEU A 56 16.89 -10.37 -3.76
N ASP A 57 17.47 -11.55 -3.82
CA ASP A 57 17.60 -12.28 -5.06
C ASP A 57 16.28 -12.95 -5.50
N ASP A 58 16.23 -13.36 -6.75
CA ASP A 58 15.06 -14.00 -7.36
C ASP A 58 14.64 -15.27 -6.60
N GLU A 59 15.61 -16.04 -6.12
CA GLU A 59 15.35 -17.28 -5.40
C GLU A 59 14.66 -17.01 -4.08
N MET A 60 15.11 -16.01 -3.32
CA MET A 60 14.50 -15.58 -2.08
C MET A 60 13.06 -15.11 -2.31
N ILE A 61 12.83 -14.31 -3.34
CA ILE A 61 11.48 -13.80 -3.66
C ILE A 61 10.56 -14.97 -4.06
N ILE A 62 11.05 -15.94 -4.84
CA ILE A 62 10.27 -17.14 -5.19
C ILE A 62 9.97 -17.97 -3.94
N LYS A 63 10.92 -18.16 -3.02
CA LYS A 63 10.68 -18.82 -1.73
C LYS A 63 9.60 -18.11 -0.93
N LEU A 64 9.64 -16.77 -0.87
CA LEU A 64 8.60 -15.97 -0.22
C LEU A 64 7.22 -16.17 -0.87
N MET A 65 7.15 -16.30 -2.20
CA MET A 65 5.90 -16.61 -2.90
C MET A 65 5.36 -18.01 -2.55
N VAL A 66 6.25 -18.99 -2.32
CA VAL A 66 5.86 -20.35 -1.93
C VAL A 66 5.25 -20.40 -0.52
N VAL A 67 5.85 -19.67 0.43
CA VAL A 67 5.37 -19.62 1.83
C VAL A 67 4.34 -18.53 2.08
N GLY A 68 3.97 -17.79 1.05
CA GLY A 68 3.00 -16.70 1.13
C GLY A 68 1.63 -17.15 1.61
N ASP A 69 1.05 -16.41 2.55
CA ASP A 69 -0.27 -16.63 3.11
C ASP A 69 -1.28 -15.70 2.43
N LYS A 70 -2.22 -16.31 1.70
CA LYS A 70 -3.26 -15.58 0.97
C LYS A 70 -4.22 -14.84 1.91
N GLU A 71 -4.60 -15.46 3.02
CA GLU A 71 -5.55 -14.85 3.97
C GLU A 71 -4.92 -13.65 4.64
N MET A 72 -3.67 -13.79 5.07
CA MET A 72 -2.90 -12.68 5.65
C MET A 72 -2.77 -11.54 4.67
N ARG A 73 -2.41 -11.82 3.41
CA ARG A 73 -2.33 -10.80 2.35
C ARG A 73 -3.65 -10.06 2.17
N LEU A 74 -4.78 -10.79 2.12
CA LEU A 74 -6.09 -10.19 1.96
C LEU A 74 -6.50 -9.35 3.19
N ASN A 75 -6.16 -9.79 4.39
CA ASN A 75 -6.41 -9.04 5.62
C ASN A 75 -5.61 -7.73 5.66
N ILE A 76 -4.34 -7.79 5.25
CA ILE A 76 -3.51 -6.58 5.13
C ILE A 76 -4.12 -5.65 4.06
N ALA A 77 -4.48 -6.17 2.88
CA ALA A 77 -5.05 -5.37 1.79
C ALA A 77 -6.38 -4.68 2.19
N LYS A 78 -7.21 -5.31 3.01
CA LYS A 78 -8.43 -4.68 3.55
C LYS A 78 -8.11 -3.48 4.44
N ARG A 79 -7.09 -3.61 5.27
CA ARG A 79 -6.65 -2.55 6.18
C ARG A 79 -5.84 -1.46 5.48
N TRP A 80 -5.39 -1.69 4.23
CA TRP A 80 -4.58 -0.73 3.48
C TRP A 80 -5.28 0.61 3.28
N ASN A 81 -6.61 0.60 3.17
CA ASN A 81 -7.40 1.83 3.04
C ASN A 81 -7.46 2.65 4.32
N GLU A 82 -7.18 2.05 5.49
CA GLU A 82 -7.10 2.77 6.77
C GLU A 82 -5.95 3.80 6.76
N LEU A 83 -4.92 3.58 5.93
CA LEU A 83 -3.79 4.48 5.77
C LEU A 83 -4.17 5.86 5.20
N ASP A 84 -5.30 5.96 4.46
CA ASP A 84 -5.75 7.22 3.86
C ASP A 84 -6.02 8.31 4.90
N ALA A 85 -6.46 7.93 6.09
CA ALA A 85 -6.73 8.86 7.18
C ALA A 85 -5.46 9.56 7.73
N TYR A 86 -4.27 9.08 7.37
CA TYR A 86 -3.01 9.51 7.98
C TYR A 86 -2.03 10.19 7.02
N PHE A 87 -2.45 10.52 5.80
CA PHE A 87 -1.62 11.26 4.84
C PHE A 87 -1.11 12.60 5.38
N GLY A 88 -1.91 13.27 6.21
CA GLY A 88 -1.55 14.55 6.83
C GLY A 88 -0.69 14.44 8.09
N HIS A 89 -0.30 13.23 8.51
CA HIS A 89 0.50 13.08 9.73
C HIS A 89 1.89 13.69 9.58
N PRO A 90 2.33 14.56 10.51
CA PRO A 90 3.56 15.35 10.35
C PRO A 90 4.83 14.49 10.27
N THR A 91 4.87 13.35 10.93
CA THR A 91 6.05 12.46 11.00
C THR A 91 6.00 11.34 9.98
N PHE A 92 4.82 10.79 9.71
CA PHE A 92 4.65 9.58 8.89
C PHE A 92 3.96 9.82 7.55
N GLY A 93 3.37 11.01 7.32
CA GLY A 93 2.56 11.27 6.13
C GLY A 93 3.24 10.89 4.82
N ASP A 94 4.50 11.27 4.64
CA ASP A 94 5.27 10.96 3.44
C ASP A 94 5.52 9.45 3.26
N LEU A 95 5.79 8.74 4.37
CA LEU A 95 5.97 7.29 4.35
C LEU A 95 4.65 6.55 4.12
N ILE A 96 3.57 7.06 4.67
CA ILE A 96 2.23 6.52 4.46
C ILE A 96 1.80 6.72 3.00
N ALA A 97 2.07 7.88 2.41
CA ALA A 97 1.86 8.12 0.99
C ALA A 97 2.66 7.12 0.14
N LEU A 98 3.95 6.96 0.44
CA LEU A 98 4.80 5.99 -0.24
C LEU A 98 4.27 4.55 -0.06
N LEU A 99 3.87 4.16 1.14
CA LEU A 99 3.34 2.84 1.45
C LEU A 99 2.02 2.58 0.71
N LYS A 100 1.14 3.57 0.65
CA LYS A 100 -0.19 3.48 0.01
C LYS A 100 -0.12 3.26 -1.50
N ASP A 101 0.90 3.82 -2.17
CA ASP A 101 1.14 3.61 -3.60
C ASP A 101 1.52 2.16 -3.93
N GLY A 102 1.93 1.39 -2.93
CA GLY A 102 2.26 -0.02 -3.07
C GLY A 102 1.05 -0.94 -2.93
N SER A 103 1.05 -2.05 -3.66
CA SER A 103 0.04 -3.09 -3.56
C SER A 103 0.62 -4.36 -2.94
N PRO A 104 0.01 -4.95 -1.90
CA PRO A 104 0.46 -6.20 -1.31
C PRO A 104 0.44 -7.37 -2.30
N LEU A 105 1.61 -7.91 -2.64
CA LEU A 105 1.78 -9.07 -3.53
C LEU A 105 1.82 -10.37 -2.73
N VAL A 106 2.71 -10.43 -1.74
CA VAL A 106 2.91 -11.58 -0.87
C VAL A 106 2.97 -11.10 0.57
N ALA A 107 2.30 -11.81 1.46
CA ALA A 107 2.43 -11.62 2.89
C ALA A 107 2.76 -12.96 3.54
N THR A 108 3.73 -12.96 4.43
CA THR A 108 4.05 -14.06 5.33
C THR A 108 3.95 -13.57 6.78
N LYS A 109 4.24 -14.42 7.74
CA LYS A 109 4.23 -14.01 9.15
C LYS A 109 5.11 -12.78 9.42
N ASN A 110 6.25 -12.68 8.75
CA ASN A 110 7.29 -11.69 9.03
C ASN A 110 7.71 -10.84 7.82
N VAL A 111 7.12 -11.05 6.64
CA VAL A 111 7.51 -10.36 5.40
C VAL A 111 6.30 -9.89 4.65
N LEU A 112 6.40 -8.68 4.10
CA LEU A 112 5.44 -8.11 3.17
C LEU A 112 6.16 -7.68 1.90
N LEU A 113 5.84 -8.32 0.77
CA LEU A 113 6.28 -7.87 -0.55
C LEU A 113 5.22 -6.94 -1.14
N LEU A 114 5.65 -5.75 -1.56
CA LEU A 114 4.82 -4.76 -2.22
C LEU A 114 5.19 -4.67 -3.71
N VAL A 115 4.22 -4.32 -4.54
CA VAL A 115 4.43 -4.02 -5.96
C VAL A 115 4.10 -2.57 -6.22
N TYR A 116 4.97 -1.91 -6.96
CA TYR A 116 4.84 -0.53 -7.40
C TYR A 116 4.83 -0.44 -8.92
N ASP A 117 4.05 0.48 -9.45
CA ASP A 117 4.05 0.76 -10.90
C ASP A 117 5.36 1.41 -11.36
N PHE A 118 5.97 2.21 -10.49
CA PHE A 118 7.21 2.93 -10.78
C PHE A 118 8.38 2.36 -9.99
N GLU A 119 9.46 2.03 -10.72
CA GLU A 119 10.70 1.51 -10.14
C GLU A 119 11.30 2.45 -9.07
N LYS A 120 11.22 3.76 -9.30
CA LYS A 120 11.72 4.77 -8.35
C LYS A 120 11.04 4.70 -6.99
N LEU A 121 9.73 4.37 -6.95
CA LEU A 121 8.99 4.24 -5.69
C LEU A 121 9.39 2.95 -4.97
N ALA A 122 9.46 1.82 -5.69
CA ALA A 122 9.96 0.57 -5.14
C ALA A 122 11.36 0.74 -4.56
N SER A 123 12.26 1.41 -5.30
CA SER A 123 13.62 1.70 -4.86
C SER A 123 13.67 2.54 -3.57
N LYS A 124 12.77 3.52 -3.39
CA LYS A 124 12.68 4.31 -2.15
C LYS A 124 12.25 3.45 -0.96
N VAL A 125 11.30 2.54 -1.14
CA VAL A 125 10.87 1.62 -0.07
C VAL A 125 12.03 0.74 0.38
N ASN A 126 12.86 0.27 -0.55
CA ASN A 126 13.98 -0.62 -0.28
C ASN A 126 15.19 0.08 0.37
N VAL A 127 15.22 1.41 0.43
CA VAL A 127 16.21 2.13 1.26
C VAL A 127 16.03 1.66 2.71
N LYS A 128 17.11 1.17 3.34
CA LYS A 128 17.07 0.52 4.66
C LYS A 128 16.31 1.36 5.69
N THR A 129 16.65 2.64 5.79
CA THR A 129 15.98 3.57 6.72
C THR A 129 14.48 3.65 6.48
N ASN A 130 14.03 3.74 5.22
CA ASN A 130 12.60 3.81 4.90
C ASN A 130 11.91 2.49 5.18
N SER A 131 12.50 1.36 4.76
CA SER A 131 11.96 0.03 4.98
C SER A 131 11.78 -0.27 6.48
N ASP A 132 12.76 0.11 7.30
CA ASP A 132 12.70 -0.09 8.75
C ASP A 132 11.62 0.78 9.40
N ARG A 133 11.49 2.05 8.98
CA ARG A 133 10.41 2.94 9.45
C ARG A 133 9.03 2.47 8.99
N ILE A 134 8.90 1.95 7.77
CA ILE A 134 7.67 1.33 7.29
C ILE A 134 7.35 0.08 8.11
N SER A 135 8.35 -0.75 8.41
CA SER A 135 8.20 -1.93 9.29
C SER A 135 7.70 -1.54 10.67
N GLU A 136 8.16 -0.41 11.22
CA GLU A 136 7.67 0.12 12.49
C GLU A 136 6.21 0.57 12.42
N ILE A 137 5.82 1.30 11.36
CA ILE A 137 4.40 1.66 11.12
C ILE A 137 3.53 0.41 11.05
N LEU A 138 3.95 -0.61 10.28
CA LEU A 138 3.22 -1.86 10.17
C LEU A 138 3.17 -2.64 11.49
N ARG A 139 4.24 -2.60 12.30
CA ARG A 139 4.24 -3.18 13.65
C ARG A 139 3.18 -2.52 14.53
N LYS A 140 3.10 -1.19 14.54
CA LYS A 140 2.08 -0.45 15.28
C LYS A 140 0.66 -0.78 14.77
N MET A 141 0.46 -0.85 13.44
CA MET A 141 -0.83 -1.12 12.81
C MET A 141 -1.28 -2.59 12.95
N LEU A 142 -0.38 -3.55 12.71
CA LEU A 142 -0.72 -4.98 12.61
C LEU A 142 -0.37 -5.77 13.88
N GLY A 143 0.33 -5.16 14.85
CA GLY A 143 0.77 -5.79 16.09
C GLY A 143 1.90 -6.81 15.90
N ARG A 144 2.65 -6.74 14.78
CA ARG A 144 3.74 -7.68 14.46
C ARG A 144 4.84 -7.03 13.65
N ASP A 145 6.08 -7.48 13.85
CA ASP A 145 7.21 -7.07 13.02
C ASP A 145 7.11 -7.70 11.63
N MET A 146 7.20 -6.86 10.60
CA MET A 146 7.20 -7.30 9.21
C MET A 146 8.33 -6.59 8.46
N PHE A 147 9.22 -7.37 7.85
CA PHE A 147 10.17 -6.84 6.89
C PHE A 147 9.42 -6.46 5.61
N VAL A 148 9.68 -5.25 5.09
CA VAL A 148 9.01 -4.75 3.89
C VAL A 148 10.01 -4.66 2.75
N TYR A 149 9.66 -5.24 1.63
CA TYR A 149 10.43 -5.17 0.39
C TYR A 149 9.52 -4.85 -0.78
N ALA A 150 9.99 -4.04 -1.70
CA ALA A 150 9.22 -3.57 -2.84
C ALA A 150 9.82 -4.00 -4.17
N LEU A 151 8.96 -4.42 -5.08
CA LEU A 151 9.30 -4.78 -6.45
C LEU A 151 8.62 -3.82 -7.44
N PRO A 152 9.30 -3.40 -8.50
CA PRO A 152 8.64 -2.78 -9.62
C PRO A 152 7.72 -3.79 -10.33
N ARG A 153 6.64 -3.33 -10.93
CA ARG A 153 5.65 -4.19 -11.62
C ARG A 153 6.27 -5.07 -12.70
N THR A 154 7.23 -4.56 -13.44
CA THR A 154 7.95 -5.31 -14.47
C THR A 154 8.65 -6.54 -13.90
N GLU A 155 9.38 -6.36 -12.80
CA GLU A 155 10.11 -7.43 -12.12
C GLU A 155 9.14 -8.40 -11.43
N SER A 156 8.14 -7.90 -10.74
CA SER A 156 7.11 -8.74 -10.11
C SER A 156 6.41 -9.63 -11.14
N THR A 157 6.09 -9.10 -12.33
CA THR A 157 5.48 -9.87 -13.42
C THR A 157 6.41 -10.98 -13.91
N ARG A 158 7.71 -10.69 -14.07
CA ARG A 158 8.74 -11.66 -14.44
C ARG A 158 8.82 -12.79 -13.42
N LEU A 159 8.89 -12.44 -12.14
CA LEU A 159 9.03 -13.40 -11.04
C LEU A 159 7.78 -14.26 -10.85
N VAL A 160 6.58 -13.68 -10.99
CA VAL A 160 5.32 -14.44 -10.93
C VAL A 160 5.26 -15.46 -12.07
N LYS A 161 5.70 -15.10 -13.29
CA LYS A 161 5.80 -16.07 -14.41
C LYS A 161 6.82 -17.16 -14.11
N ALA A 162 7.99 -16.82 -13.58
CA ALA A 162 9.00 -17.80 -13.20
C ALA A 162 8.46 -18.76 -12.12
N TYR A 163 7.80 -18.24 -11.10
CA TYR A 163 7.12 -19.05 -10.08
C TYR A 163 6.08 -20.00 -10.68
N GLN A 164 5.23 -19.51 -11.59
CA GLN A 164 4.22 -20.34 -12.27
C GLN A 164 4.86 -21.46 -13.09
N ASN A 165 5.94 -21.17 -13.83
CA ASN A 165 6.67 -22.16 -14.61
C ASN A 165 7.30 -23.24 -13.70
N LEU A 166 7.95 -22.85 -12.60
CA LEU A 166 8.53 -23.78 -11.64
C LEU A 166 7.45 -24.66 -11.00
N ARG A 167 6.28 -24.08 -10.73
CA ARG A 167 5.13 -24.83 -10.20
C ARG A 167 4.62 -25.88 -11.18
N GLN A 168 4.50 -25.54 -12.46
CA GLN A 168 4.03 -26.46 -13.51
C GLN A 168 4.95 -27.67 -13.68
N ILE A 169 6.27 -27.48 -13.57
CA ILE A 169 7.26 -28.54 -13.67
C ILE A 169 7.62 -29.19 -12.34
N SER A 170 6.86 -28.90 -11.28
CA SER A 170 7.05 -29.43 -9.91
C SER A 170 8.47 -29.22 -9.35
N ARG A 171 9.10 -28.10 -9.66
CA ARG A 171 10.44 -27.71 -9.18
C ARG A 171 10.42 -26.67 -8.06
N LEU A 172 9.26 -26.30 -7.56
CA LEU A 172 9.21 -25.43 -6.37
C LEU A 172 9.66 -26.21 -5.12
N PRO A 173 10.39 -25.55 -4.21
CA PRO A 173 10.70 -26.12 -2.92
C PRO A 173 9.40 -26.35 -2.13
N LEU A 174 9.40 -27.35 -1.23
CA LEU A 174 8.24 -27.58 -0.38
C LEU A 174 8.18 -26.47 0.70
N PRO A 175 7.00 -25.96 1.03
CA PRO A 175 6.87 -24.88 2.04
C PRO A 175 7.51 -25.23 3.39
N LYS A 176 7.49 -26.51 3.78
CA LYS A 176 8.11 -27.00 5.02
C LYS A 176 9.63 -26.95 5.06
N ASP A 177 10.26 -26.93 3.88
CA ASP A 177 11.73 -26.91 3.73
C ASP A 177 12.27 -25.47 3.63
N ILE A 178 11.37 -24.48 3.60
CA ILE A 178 11.71 -23.07 3.51
C ILE A 178 11.69 -22.46 4.92
N ASN A 179 12.87 -22.08 5.39
CA ASN A 179 13.03 -21.30 6.63
C ASN A 179 13.67 -19.97 6.26
N ILE A 180 12.92 -18.86 6.35
CA ILE A 180 13.40 -17.51 6.05
C ILE A 180 13.41 -16.74 7.35
N THR A 181 14.58 -16.29 7.75
CA THR A 181 14.75 -15.46 8.94
C THR A 181 14.82 -13.99 8.59
N LEU A 182 14.43 -13.11 9.52
CA LEU A 182 14.57 -11.66 9.34
C LEU A 182 16.03 -11.23 9.20
N GLU A 183 16.96 -11.98 9.81
CA GLU A 183 18.39 -11.70 9.71
C GLU A 183 18.95 -11.92 8.31
N GLU A 184 18.44 -12.95 7.59
CA GLU A 184 18.83 -13.19 6.20
C GLU A 184 18.32 -12.11 5.25
N LEU A 185 17.14 -11.56 5.53
CA LEU A 185 16.51 -10.53 4.70
C LEU A 185 17.09 -9.13 4.91
N ARG A 186 17.71 -8.88 6.07
CA ARG A 186 18.28 -7.58 6.44
C ARG A 186 19.77 -7.45 6.19
N LYS A 187 20.35 -8.40 5.50
CA LYS A 187 21.75 -8.32 5.06
C LYS A 187 21.90 -7.40 3.87
#